data_4d3e69c10025ba33f9b7e0191ec0895b
#
_entry.id   4d3e69c10025ba33f9b7e0191ec0895b
#
_cell.length_a   1.000
_cell.length_b   1.000
_cell.length_c   1.000
_cell.angle_alpha   90.00
_cell.angle_beta   90.00
_cell.angle_gamma   90.00
#
_symmetry.space_group_name_H-M   'P 1'
#
loop_
_entity.id
_entity.type
_entity.pdbx_description
1 polymer ?
#
loop_
_entity_poly.entity_id
_entity_poly.type
_entity_poly.pdbx_seq_one_letter_code
_entity_poly.pdbx_strand_id
1 'polypeptide(L)'
;MLDPQECERARINRDIRYDGRFFTGVRTTGIYCRPVCPVRPAHARNVSFYPSAAAAEAAGFRPCLRCRPEAAPFSPAWKGSRTTVERALRLINGGALDGSGVEVLSDRLGIGTRHLSRLFQKHLGASPIQVAKTARIQRAKRLLDATDLSMAQIAMRAGFGSLRRFNAVFAEVYARPPTEIRKRAGASAVGRPVPSKRETERPRARAMP
;
A
#
# COMPACT_ATOMS: atom_id res chain seq x y z
N MET A 1 -15.84 24.94 -7.02
CA MET A 1 -16.33 24.52 -5.68
C MET A 1 -17.08 23.22 -5.89
N LEU A 2 -16.95 22.23 -5.03
CA LEU A 2 -17.73 20.99 -5.14
C LEU A 2 -19.21 21.27 -4.87
N ASP A 3 -20.09 20.55 -5.57
CA ASP A 3 -21.54 20.65 -5.35
C ASP A 3 -21.89 20.29 -3.89
N PRO A 4 -22.73 21.08 -3.18
CA PRO A 4 -23.15 20.76 -1.82
C PRO A 4 -23.80 19.38 -1.67
N GLN A 5 -24.55 18.91 -2.66
CA GLN A 5 -25.17 17.57 -2.63
C GLN A 5 -24.10 16.46 -2.75
N GLU A 6 -23.07 16.68 -3.55
CA GLU A 6 -21.93 15.77 -3.68
C GLU A 6 -21.15 15.71 -2.36
N CYS A 7 -20.89 16.87 -1.73
CA CYS A 7 -20.24 16.95 -0.42
C CYS A 7 -21.04 16.22 0.66
N GLU A 8 -22.38 16.37 0.67
CA GLU A 8 -23.27 15.70 1.61
C GLU A 8 -23.21 14.18 1.46
N ARG A 9 -23.31 13.67 0.24
CA ARG A 9 -23.20 12.23 -0.04
C ARG A 9 -21.82 11.69 0.39
N ALA A 10 -20.74 12.40 0.05
CA ALA A 10 -19.39 12.00 0.38
C ALA A 10 -19.13 11.92 1.89
N ARG A 11 -19.62 12.91 2.68
CA ARG A 11 -19.45 12.88 4.14
C ARG A 11 -20.29 11.80 4.83
N ILE A 12 -21.50 11.52 4.36
CA ILE A 12 -22.36 10.47 4.91
C ILE A 12 -21.73 9.09 4.66
N ASN A 13 -21.22 8.86 3.45
CA ASN A 13 -20.56 7.62 3.05
C ASN A 13 -19.09 7.54 3.51
N ARG A 14 -18.55 8.60 4.12
CA ARG A 14 -17.13 8.70 4.50
C ARG A 14 -16.19 8.37 3.34
N ASP A 15 -16.47 8.88 2.17
CA ASP A 15 -15.77 8.56 0.93
C ASP A 15 -14.34 9.11 0.96
N ILE A 16 -13.36 8.21 0.99
CA ILE A 16 -11.95 8.54 1.06
C ILE A 16 -11.44 9.35 -0.13
N ARG A 17 -12.11 9.29 -1.28
CA ARG A 17 -11.74 10.03 -2.50
C ARG A 17 -11.89 11.55 -2.32
N TYR A 18 -12.72 11.96 -1.36
CA TYR A 18 -12.99 13.37 -1.05
C TYR A 18 -12.18 13.88 0.15
N ASP A 19 -11.35 13.04 0.76
CA ASP A 19 -10.56 13.44 1.91
C ASP A 19 -9.54 14.52 1.53
N GLY A 20 -9.59 15.66 2.22
CA GLY A 20 -8.80 16.84 1.90
C GLY A 20 -9.33 17.72 0.75
N ARG A 21 -10.40 17.32 0.05
CA ARG A 21 -11.01 18.12 -1.01
C ARG A 21 -12.03 19.13 -0.50
N PHE A 22 -12.63 18.86 0.65
CA PHE A 22 -13.48 19.78 1.39
C PHE A 22 -13.49 19.45 2.87
N PHE A 23 -14.04 20.36 3.67
CA PHE A 23 -14.21 20.21 5.11
C PHE A 23 -15.64 20.51 5.50
N THR A 24 -16.12 19.86 6.55
CA THR A 24 -17.50 19.94 7.03
C THR A 24 -17.55 20.71 8.34
N GLY A 25 -18.08 21.92 8.35
CA GLY A 25 -18.34 22.70 9.58
C GLY A 25 -19.71 22.36 10.16
N VAL A 26 -19.78 22.00 11.45
CA VAL A 26 -21.00 21.67 12.17
C VAL A 26 -21.38 22.84 13.08
N ARG A 27 -22.41 23.59 12.71
CA ARG A 27 -22.80 24.83 13.40
C ARG A 27 -23.19 24.65 14.86
N THR A 28 -23.81 23.53 15.19
CA THR A 28 -24.25 23.23 16.59
C THR A 28 -23.10 22.99 17.55
N THR A 29 -21.93 22.59 17.06
CA THR A 29 -20.77 22.28 17.90
C THR A 29 -19.61 23.25 17.69
N GLY A 30 -19.64 24.08 16.64
CA GLY A 30 -18.54 24.94 16.23
C GLY A 30 -17.31 24.16 15.79
N ILE A 31 -17.47 22.88 15.35
CA ILE A 31 -16.35 22.01 14.98
C ILE A 31 -16.36 21.75 13.48
N TYR A 32 -15.18 21.81 12.84
CA TYR A 32 -15.02 21.31 11.49
C TYR A 32 -14.30 19.99 11.42
N CYS A 33 -14.70 19.17 10.47
CA CYS A 33 -14.25 17.77 10.30
C CYS A 33 -13.83 17.49 8.85
N ARG A 34 -13.07 16.42 8.66
CA ARG A 34 -12.82 15.80 7.35
C ARG A 34 -14.06 15.00 6.92
N PRO A 35 -14.30 14.79 5.60
CA PRO A 35 -15.40 13.95 5.10
C PRO A 35 -15.41 12.54 5.70
N VAL A 36 -14.21 11.98 5.96
CA VAL A 36 -13.99 10.62 6.48
C VAL A 36 -14.04 10.53 8.00
N CYS A 37 -14.48 11.57 8.71
CA CYS A 37 -14.51 11.57 10.17
C CYS A 37 -15.39 10.44 10.72
N PRO A 38 -14.90 9.61 11.68
CA PRO A 38 -15.66 8.48 12.21
C PRO A 38 -16.75 8.85 13.23
N VAL A 39 -16.91 10.14 13.58
CA VAL A 39 -18.02 10.59 14.43
C VAL A 39 -19.36 10.46 13.72
N ARG A 40 -20.44 10.37 14.51
CA ARG A 40 -21.80 10.35 13.98
C ARG A 40 -22.04 11.61 13.13
N PRO A 41 -22.49 11.47 11.88
CA PRO A 41 -22.78 12.61 11.03
C PRO A 41 -23.85 13.53 11.63
N ALA A 42 -23.62 14.83 11.60
CA ALA A 42 -24.60 15.84 11.97
C ALA A 42 -25.72 15.92 10.94
N HIS A 43 -26.90 16.40 11.32
CA HIS A 43 -28.00 16.68 10.38
C HIS A 43 -27.56 17.67 9.30
N ALA A 44 -27.96 17.45 8.06
CA ALA A 44 -27.59 18.28 6.91
C ALA A 44 -27.85 19.76 7.13
N ARG A 45 -29.00 20.11 7.76
CA ARG A 45 -29.39 21.50 8.10
C ARG A 45 -28.39 22.25 8.99
N ASN A 46 -27.52 21.51 9.73
CA ASN A 46 -26.54 22.09 10.64
C ASN A 46 -25.12 22.09 10.05
N VAL A 47 -24.98 21.76 8.77
CA VAL A 47 -23.67 21.55 8.12
C VAL A 47 -23.43 22.65 7.09
N SER A 48 -22.17 23.10 7.03
CA SER A 48 -21.65 23.94 5.95
C SER A 48 -20.37 23.32 5.41
N PHE A 49 -20.11 23.52 4.11
CA PHE A 49 -18.93 22.94 3.45
C PHE A 49 -17.91 24.03 3.12
N TYR A 50 -16.63 23.73 3.33
CA TYR A 50 -15.51 24.64 3.15
C TYR A 50 -14.44 24.01 2.25
N PRO A 51 -13.80 24.77 1.35
CA PRO A 51 -12.79 24.25 0.44
C PRO A 51 -11.45 23.94 1.12
N SER A 52 -11.22 24.48 2.31
CA SER A 52 -9.99 24.29 3.07
C SER A 52 -10.23 24.36 4.59
N ALA A 53 -9.30 23.82 5.37
CA ALA A 53 -9.31 23.97 6.83
C ALA A 53 -9.27 25.45 7.23
N ALA A 54 -8.43 26.26 6.56
CA ALA A 54 -8.31 27.68 6.83
C ALA A 54 -9.63 28.44 6.58
N ALA A 55 -10.39 28.05 5.54
CA ALA A 55 -11.71 28.66 5.28
C ALA A 55 -12.73 28.31 6.38
N ALA A 56 -12.68 27.09 6.93
CA ALA A 56 -13.52 26.71 8.05
C ALA A 56 -13.12 27.44 9.35
N GLU A 57 -11.82 27.60 9.61
CA GLU A 57 -11.29 28.37 10.75
C GLU A 57 -11.66 29.86 10.66
N ALA A 58 -11.51 30.46 9.47
CA ALA A 58 -11.93 31.85 9.23
C ALA A 58 -13.44 32.05 9.43
N ALA A 59 -14.27 31.02 9.24
CA ALA A 59 -15.69 31.01 9.53
C ALA A 59 -16.02 30.73 11.02
N GLY A 60 -15.01 30.65 11.90
CA GLY A 60 -15.16 30.50 13.34
C GLY A 60 -15.27 29.07 13.85
N PHE A 61 -14.99 28.08 13.02
CA PHE A 61 -15.00 26.67 13.45
C PHE A 61 -13.63 26.28 14.01
N ARG A 62 -13.62 25.43 15.03
CA ARG A 62 -12.39 24.82 15.57
C ARG A 62 -12.19 23.40 15.05
N PRO A 63 -10.94 22.90 14.95
CA PRO A 63 -10.66 21.58 14.42
C PRO A 63 -11.19 20.45 15.32
N CYS A 64 -11.63 19.37 14.68
CA CYS A 64 -12.05 18.16 15.36
C CYS A 64 -10.82 17.39 15.89
N LEU A 65 -10.72 17.20 17.20
CA LEU A 65 -9.61 16.47 17.82
C LEU A 65 -9.49 15.00 17.39
N ARG A 66 -10.59 14.43 16.87
CA ARG A 66 -10.62 13.01 16.47
C ARG A 66 -10.08 12.78 15.06
N CYS A 67 -10.49 13.56 14.08
CA CYS A 67 -10.02 13.42 12.70
C CYS A 67 -8.87 14.36 12.35
N ARG A 68 -8.55 15.34 13.21
CA ARG A 68 -7.42 16.26 13.09
C ARG A 68 -7.33 16.91 11.71
N PRO A 69 -8.35 17.68 11.30
CA PRO A 69 -8.45 18.25 9.96
C PRO A 69 -7.38 19.34 9.69
N GLU A 70 -6.77 19.87 10.76
CA GLU A 70 -5.66 20.82 10.71
C GLU A 70 -4.33 20.20 10.26
N ALA A 71 -4.22 18.87 10.30
CA ALA A 71 -3.02 18.19 9.85
C ALA A 71 -2.85 18.38 8.33
N ALA A 72 -1.60 18.48 7.87
CA ALA A 72 -1.32 18.56 6.44
C ALA A 72 -1.87 17.33 5.69
N PRO A 73 -2.49 17.50 4.53
CA PRO A 73 -2.99 16.39 3.73
C PRO A 73 -1.88 15.34 3.50
N PHE A 74 -2.25 14.07 3.64
CA PHE A 74 -1.35 12.92 3.47
C PHE A 74 -0.20 12.82 4.48
N SER A 75 -0.11 13.68 5.48
CA SER A 75 0.84 13.53 6.59
C SER A 75 0.55 12.26 7.40
N PRO A 76 1.49 11.76 8.24
CA PRO A 76 1.24 10.65 9.15
C PRO A 76 0.02 10.86 10.06
N ALA A 77 -0.18 12.09 10.56
CA ALA A 77 -1.34 12.44 11.37
C ALA A 77 -2.64 12.38 10.57
N TRP A 78 -2.59 12.75 9.29
CA TRP A 78 -3.74 12.69 8.37
C TRP A 78 -4.13 11.24 8.04
N LYS A 79 -3.16 10.39 7.72
CA LYS A 79 -3.37 8.98 7.37
C LYS A 79 -3.67 8.09 8.58
N GLY A 80 -3.39 8.56 9.78
CA GLY A 80 -3.61 7.80 11.02
C GLY A 80 -2.83 6.48 11.05
N SER A 81 -3.47 5.43 11.54
CA SER A 81 -2.83 4.11 11.74
C SER A 81 -2.34 3.42 10.45
N ARG A 82 -2.81 3.84 9.28
CA ARG A 82 -2.33 3.33 7.99
C ARG A 82 -0.85 3.63 7.77
N THR A 83 -0.38 4.79 8.20
CA THR A 83 1.05 5.16 8.12
C THR A 83 1.94 4.20 8.91
N THR A 84 1.48 3.74 10.07
CA THR A 84 2.21 2.74 10.86
C THR A 84 2.34 1.43 10.08
N VAL A 85 1.27 0.98 9.42
CA VAL A 85 1.30 -0.23 8.59
C VAL A 85 2.21 -0.03 7.37
N GLU A 86 2.16 1.10 6.69
CA GLU A 86 3.04 1.43 5.55
C GLU A 86 4.53 1.44 5.98
N ARG A 87 4.84 1.99 7.16
CA ARG A 87 6.20 1.95 7.73
C ARG A 87 6.63 0.52 8.06
N ALA A 88 5.73 -0.27 8.66
CA ALA A 88 5.97 -1.68 8.94
C ALA A 88 6.24 -2.49 7.66
N LEU A 89 5.47 -2.28 6.59
CA LEU A 89 5.67 -2.94 5.30
C LEU A 89 7.04 -2.62 4.69
N ARG A 90 7.51 -1.36 4.79
CA ARG A 90 8.87 -1.01 4.34
C ARG A 90 9.93 -1.77 5.13
N LEU A 91 9.79 -1.87 6.45
CA LEU A 91 10.73 -2.63 7.30
C LEU A 91 10.70 -4.13 6.98
N ILE A 92 9.53 -4.73 6.79
CA ILE A 92 9.37 -6.14 6.39
C ILE A 92 10.01 -6.39 5.02
N ASN A 93 9.78 -5.53 4.05
CA ASN A 93 10.40 -5.65 2.73
C ASN A 93 11.92 -5.50 2.78
N GLY A 94 12.45 -4.72 3.73
CA GLY A 94 13.87 -4.61 4.05
C GLY A 94 14.43 -5.76 4.90
N GLY A 95 13.62 -6.79 5.22
CA GLY A 95 14.08 -7.98 5.93
C GLY A 95 13.99 -7.91 7.46
N ALA A 96 13.26 -6.96 8.03
CA ALA A 96 13.19 -6.81 9.50
C ALA A 96 12.66 -8.04 10.25
N LEU A 97 11.98 -8.94 9.56
CA LEU A 97 11.48 -10.21 10.11
C LEU A 97 12.23 -11.45 9.55
N ASP A 98 13.35 -11.24 8.86
CA ASP A 98 14.17 -12.33 8.37
C ASP A 98 15.06 -12.83 9.53
N GLY A 99 14.62 -13.92 10.18
CA GLY A 99 15.28 -14.45 11.38
C GLY A 99 14.91 -13.79 12.71
N SER A 100 14.01 -12.80 12.70
CA SER A 100 13.58 -12.09 13.91
C SER A 100 12.07 -12.27 14.16
N GLY A 101 11.65 -12.11 15.42
CA GLY A 101 10.23 -12.11 15.83
C GLY A 101 9.53 -10.79 15.54
N VAL A 102 8.21 -10.80 15.73
CA VAL A 102 7.36 -9.60 15.56
C VAL A 102 7.69 -8.52 16.62
N GLU A 103 8.29 -8.90 17.72
CA GLU A 103 8.73 -8.04 18.82
C GLU A 103 9.71 -6.99 18.30
N VAL A 104 10.74 -7.42 17.55
CA VAL A 104 11.74 -6.52 16.96
C VAL A 104 11.12 -5.50 16.01
N LEU A 105 10.11 -5.91 15.24
CA LEU A 105 9.38 -4.98 14.36
C LEU A 105 8.55 -3.98 15.17
N SER A 106 7.90 -4.46 16.24
CA SER A 106 7.08 -3.64 17.14
C SER A 106 7.91 -2.58 17.85
N ASP A 107 9.09 -2.94 18.36
CA ASP A 107 10.02 -2.03 19.03
C ASP A 107 10.51 -0.93 18.07
N ARG A 108 10.87 -1.28 16.83
CA ARG A 108 11.25 -0.31 15.79
C ARG A 108 10.13 0.68 15.42
N LEU A 109 8.89 0.28 15.63
CA LEU A 109 7.71 1.10 15.36
C LEU A 109 7.25 1.89 16.59
N GLY A 110 7.75 1.58 17.78
CA GLY A 110 7.35 2.18 19.04
C GLY A 110 5.92 1.82 19.45
N ILE A 111 5.43 0.60 19.13
CA ILE A 111 4.09 0.12 19.48
C ILE A 111 4.13 -1.33 19.94
N GLY A 112 3.14 -1.73 20.75
CA GLY A 112 3.04 -3.12 21.21
C GLY A 112 2.69 -4.10 20.08
N THR A 113 3.16 -5.36 20.18
CA THR A 113 2.94 -6.45 19.22
C THR A 113 1.46 -6.73 18.97
N ARG A 114 0.63 -6.71 20.02
CA ARG A 114 -0.82 -6.89 19.91
C ARG A 114 -1.48 -5.76 19.11
N HIS A 115 -1.04 -4.52 19.32
CA HIS A 115 -1.54 -3.38 18.56
C HIS A 115 -1.13 -3.47 17.09
N LEU A 116 0.13 -3.79 16.81
CA LEU A 116 0.64 -4.02 15.45
C LEU A 116 -0.17 -5.09 14.72
N SER A 117 -0.39 -6.26 15.35
CA SER A 117 -1.17 -7.36 14.77
C SER A 117 -2.60 -6.94 14.44
N ARG A 118 -3.25 -6.17 15.33
CA ARG A 118 -4.59 -5.63 15.10
C ARG A 118 -4.63 -4.64 13.94
N LEU A 119 -3.61 -3.78 13.79
CA LEU A 119 -3.51 -2.86 12.65
C LEU A 119 -3.32 -3.62 11.33
N PHE A 120 -2.47 -4.64 11.32
CA PHE A 120 -2.25 -5.49 10.14
C PHE A 120 -3.53 -6.21 9.74
N GLN A 121 -4.23 -6.81 10.69
CA GLN A 121 -5.52 -7.46 10.41
C GLN A 121 -6.54 -6.46 9.86
N LYS A 122 -6.63 -5.26 10.45
CA LYS A 122 -7.55 -4.21 10.01
C LYS A 122 -7.28 -3.70 8.58
N HIS A 123 -6.00 -3.50 8.23
CA HIS A 123 -5.62 -2.84 6.98
C HIS A 123 -5.23 -3.78 5.84
N LEU A 124 -4.81 -5.02 6.18
CA LEU A 124 -4.27 -5.99 5.22
C LEU A 124 -4.98 -7.35 5.28
N GLY A 125 -5.81 -7.61 6.28
CA GLY A 125 -6.47 -8.92 6.48
C GLY A 125 -5.49 -10.05 6.81
N ALA A 126 -4.25 -9.75 7.22
CA ALA A 126 -3.19 -10.72 7.47
C ALA A 126 -2.30 -10.28 8.63
N SER A 127 -1.62 -11.22 9.28
CA SER A 127 -0.65 -10.91 10.34
C SER A 127 0.70 -10.42 9.76
N PRO A 128 1.53 -9.70 10.55
CA PRO A 128 2.88 -9.31 10.14
C PRO A 128 3.74 -10.48 9.66
N ILE A 129 3.64 -11.63 10.31
CA ILE A 129 4.38 -12.86 9.97
C ILE A 129 3.93 -13.43 8.61
N GLN A 130 2.62 -13.44 8.34
CA GLN A 130 2.11 -13.87 7.03
C GLN A 130 2.59 -12.95 5.91
N VAL A 131 2.55 -11.64 6.12
CA VAL A 131 3.07 -10.65 5.16
C VAL A 131 4.57 -10.84 4.92
N ALA A 132 5.36 -11.07 5.97
CA ALA A 132 6.79 -11.35 5.85
C ALA A 132 7.07 -12.66 5.09
N LYS A 133 6.26 -13.71 5.31
CA LYS A 133 6.33 -14.96 4.54
C LYS A 133 6.14 -14.70 3.05
N THR A 134 5.10 -13.95 2.68
CA THR A 134 4.83 -13.58 1.30
C THR A 134 5.97 -12.74 0.70
N ALA A 135 6.49 -11.76 1.43
CA ALA A 135 7.61 -10.93 0.97
C ALA A 135 8.87 -11.74 0.68
N ARG A 136 9.20 -12.72 1.54
CA ARG A 136 10.32 -13.67 1.31
C ARG A 136 10.12 -14.51 0.05
N ILE A 137 8.92 -15.04 -0.15
CA ILE A 137 8.58 -15.81 -1.35
C ILE A 137 8.72 -14.97 -2.61
N GLN A 138 8.22 -13.75 -2.61
CA GLN A 138 8.34 -12.82 -3.74
C GLN A 138 9.80 -12.48 -4.05
N ARG A 139 10.63 -12.24 -3.01
CA ARG A 139 12.08 -12.06 -3.20
C ARG A 139 12.74 -13.27 -3.82
N ALA A 140 12.43 -14.46 -3.31
CA ALA A 140 12.96 -15.73 -3.84
C ALA A 140 12.53 -15.96 -5.30
N LYS A 141 11.26 -15.70 -5.64
CA LYS A 141 10.76 -15.83 -7.01
C LYS A 141 11.50 -14.90 -7.97
N ARG A 142 11.72 -13.64 -7.59
CA ARG A 142 12.53 -12.72 -8.41
C ARG A 142 13.96 -13.23 -8.62
N LEU A 143 14.59 -13.78 -7.58
CA LEU A 143 15.94 -14.33 -7.70
C LEU A 143 15.97 -15.59 -8.57
N LEU A 144 14.96 -16.45 -8.48
CA LEU A 144 14.82 -17.63 -9.33
C LEU A 144 14.70 -17.27 -10.82
N ASP A 145 13.98 -16.18 -11.12
CA ASP A 145 13.71 -15.74 -12.50
C ASP A 145 14.88 -14.93 -13.09
N ALA A 146 15.60 -14.18 -12.26
CA ALA A 146 16.57 -13.19 -12.73
C ALA A 146 18.03 -13.61 -12.56
N THR A 147 18.33 -14.77 -11.91
CA THR A 147 19.70 -15.15 -11.59
C THR A 147 19.93 -16.68 -11.68
N ASP A 148 21.19 -17.06 -11.89
CA ASP A 148 21.65 -18.46 -11.86
C ASP A 148 22.17 -18.90 -10.48
N LEU A 149 21.85 -18.16 -9.42
CA LEU A 149 22.26 -18.49 -8.06
C LEU A 149 21.78 -19.88 -7.65
N SER A 150 22.57 -20.59 -6.84
CA SER A 150 22.15 -21.87 -6.27
C SER A 150 20.91 -21.71 -5.38
N MET A 151 20.14 -22.79 -5.20
CA MET A 151 18.95 -22.78 -4.34
C MET A 151 19.29 -22.37 -2.89
N ALA A 152 20.46 -22.76 -2.39
CA ALA A 152 20.93 -22.36 -1.08
C ALA A 152 21.18 -20.83 -1.00
N GLN A 153 21.84 -20.25 -2.00
CA GLN A 153 22.09 -18.81 -2.07
C GLN A 153 20.78 -18.02 -2.19
N ILE A 154 19.82 -18.49 -2.98
CA ILE A 154 18.50 -17.86 -3.11
C ILE A 154 17.75 -17.93 -1.78
N ALA A 155 17.74 -19.08 -1.10
CA ALA A 155 17.11 -19.22 0.20
C ALA A 155 17.63 -18.18 1.20
N MET A 156 18.96 -18.05 1.32
CA MET A 156 19.59 -17.09 2.23
C MET A 156 19.30 -15.63 1.84
N ARG A 157 19.48 -15.26 0.57
CA ARG A 157 19.22 -13.89 0.09
C ARG A 157 17.75 -13.49 0.15
N ALA A 158 16.85 -14.46 0.07
CA ALA A 158 15.41 -14.22 0.23
C ALA A 158 14.98 -14.11 1.70
N GLY A 159 15.88 -14.34 2.67
CA GLY A 159 15.60 -14.22 4.10
C GLY A 159 15.06 -15.50 4.74
N PHE A 160 15.32 -16.67 4.15
CA PHE A 160 15.05 -17.97 4.78
C PHE A 160 16.24 -18.42 5.60
N GLY A 161 16.00 -18.86 6.83
CA GLY A 161 17.06 -19.33 7.73
C GLY A 161 17.65 -20.71 7.35
N SER A 162 17.04 -21.42 6.38
CA SER A 162 17.56 -22.71 5.88
C SER A 162 16.93 -23.07 4.53
N LEU A 163 17.67 -23.85 3.74
CA LEU A 163 17.19 -24.43 2.47
C LEU A 163 15.96 -25.32 2.68
N ARG A 164 15.92 -26.10 3.78
CA ARG A 164 14.78 -26.94 4.13
C ARG A 164 13.51 -26.10 4.29
N ARG A 165 13.58 -25.01 5.05
CA ARG A 165 12.43 -24.10 5.27
C ARG A 165 12.00 -23.40 3.99
N PHE A 166 12.96 -22.99 3.17
CA PHE A 166 12.70 -22.42 1.85
C PHE A 166 11.89 -23.38 0.97
N ASN A 167 12.35 -24.64 0.81
CA ASN A 167 11.67 -25.64 0.02
C ASN A 167 10.26 -25.94 0.53
N ALA A 168 10.10 -26.09 1.86
CA ALA A 168 8.80 -26.36 2.49
C ALA A 168 7.79 -25.23 2.22
N VAL A 169 8.20 -23.98 2.39
CA VAL A 169 7.32 -22.82 2.18
C VAL A 169 6.99 -22.63 0.70
N PHE A 170 7.93 -22.91 -0.22
CA PHE A 170 7.66 -22.89 -1.65
C PHE A 170 6.68 -23.97 -2.08
N ALA A 171 6.83 -25.18 -1.59
CA ALA A 171 5.91 -26.28 -1.85
C ALA A 171 4.50 -25.97 -1.32
N GLU A 172 4.41 -25.35 -0.14
CA GLU A 172 3.14 -24.93 0.44
C GLU A 172 2.42 -23.90 -0.43
N VAL A 173 3.14 -22.91 -0.98
CA VAL A 173 2.52 -21.79 -1.71
C VAL A 173 2.29 -22.08 -3.19
N TYR A 174 3.23 -22.77 -3.83
CA TYR A 174 3.17 -23.04 -5.28
C TYR A 174 2.78 -24.48 -5.61
N ALA A 175 2.60 -25.35 -4.60
CA ALA A 175 2.43 -26.79 -4.75
C ALA A 175 3.55 -27.46 -5.60
N ARG A 176 4.74 -26.85 -5.65
CA ARG A 176 5.89 -27.26 -6.47
C ARG A 176 7.20 -26.85 -5.81
N PRO A 177 8.27 -27.61 -5.99
CA PRO A 177 9.59 -27.23 -5.51
C PRO A 177 10.18 -26.07 -6.33
N PRO A 178 11.07 -25.24 -5.73
CA PRO A 178 11.71 -24.11 -6.42
C PRO A 178 12.49 -24.50 -7.69
N THR A 179 13.08 -25.69 -7.71
CA THR A 179 13.82 -26.22 -8.85
C THR A 179 12.94 -26.45 -10.09
N GLU A 180 11.70 -26.88 -9.91
CA GLU A 180 10.74 -27.06 -11.00
C GLU A 180 10.28 -25.71 -11.56
N ILE A 181 10.10 -24.73 -10.67
CA ILE A 181 9.71 -23.36 -11.07
C ILE A 181 10.79 -22.72 -11.94
N ARG A 182 12.08 -22.88 -11.58
CA ARG A 182 13.21 -22.40 -12.38
C ARG A 182 13.26 -23.06 -13.77
N LYS A 183 13.11 -24.37 -13.84
CA LYS A 183 13.10 -25.10 -15.13
C LYS A 183 12.04 -24.58 -16.09
N ARG A 184 10.85 -24.25 -15.59
CA ARG A 184 9.77 -23.68 -16.40
C ARG A 184 10.05 -22.26 -16.87
N ALA A 185 10.67 -21.42 -16.05
CA ALA A 185 11.06 -20.07 -16.44
C ALA A 185 12.10 -20.10 -17.59
N GLY A 186 13.09 -21.01 -17.52
CA GLY A 186 14.05 -21.25 -18.61
C GLY A 186 13.42 -21.77 -19.89
N ALA A 187 12.47 -22.70 -19.79
CA ALA A 187 11.75 -23.22 -20.97
C ALA A 187 10.86 -22.16 -21.65
N SER A 188 10.27 -21.24 -20.88
CA SER A 188 9.47 -20.13 -21.44
C SER A 188 10.32 -19.03 -22.10
N ALA A 189 11.58 -18.87 -21.70
CA ALA A 189 12.50 -17.91 -22.29
C ALA A 189 13.04 -18.35 -23.67
N VAL A 190 13.17 -19.67 -23.89
CA VAL A 190 13.65 -20.23 -25.17
C VAL A 190 12.59 -20.19 -26.27
N GLY A 191 11.31 -20.02 -25.94
CA GLY A 191 10.18 -20.05 -26.89
C GLY A 191 9.68 -18.68 -27.41
N ARG A 192 10.33 -17.56 -27.12
CA ARG A 192 9.98 -16.26 -27.69
C ARG A 192 10.86 -15.97 -28.91
N PRO A 193 10.34 -16.09 -30.15
CA PRO A 193 11.07 -15.58 -31.32
C PRO A 193 11.23 -14.07 -31.20
N VAL A 194 12.45 -13.61 -31.33
CA VAL A 194 12.77 -12.19 -31.45
C VAL A 194 12.09 -11.69 -32.73
N PRO A 195 11.22 -10.66 -32.71
CA PRO A 195 10.67 -10.10 -33.93
C PRO A 195 11.81 -9.49 -34.74
N SER A 196 12.11 -10.09 -35.92
CA SER A 196 13.04 -9.53 -36.87
C SER A 196 12.55 -8.15 -37.30
N LYS A 197 13.40 -7.13 -37.13
CA LYS A 197 13.17 -5.81 -37.70
C LYS A 197 13.14 -5.98 -39.22
N ARG A 198 11.95 -5.95 -39.84
CA ARG A 198 11.84 -5.68 -41.27
C ARG A 198 12.22 -4.24 -41.48
N GLU A 199 13.32 -4.07 -42.14
CA GLU A 199 13.74 -2.83 -42.80
C GLU A 199 12.61 -2.40 -43.72
N THR A 200 11.94 -1.29 -43.42
CA THR A 200 11.04 -0.61 -44.36
C THR A 200 11.90 0.26 -45.27
N GLU A 201 12.29 -0.33 -46.39
CA GLU A 201 12.79 0.39 -47.57
C GLU A 201 11.70 1.36 -48.05
N ARG A 202 11.95 2.66 -47.97
CA ARG A 202 11.12 3.70 -48.57
C ARG A 202 11.43 3.77 -50.07
N PRO A 203 10.46 3.70 -50.95
CA PRO A 203 10.72 4.03 -52.35
C PRO A 203 10.89 5.54 -52.53
N ARG A 204 11.98 5.93 -53.18
CA ARG A 204 12.28 7.30 -53.64
C ARG A 204 11.20 7.71 -54.65
N ALA A 205 10.54 8.82 -54.42
CA ALA A 205 9.72 9.51 -55.40
C ALA A 205 10.61 10.07 -56.51
N ARG A 206 10.34 9.66 -57.72
CA ARG A 206 10.87 10.24 -58.96
C ARG A 206 10.22 11.61 -59.21
N ALA A 207 11.03 12.62 -59.36
CA ALA A 207 10.66 13.88 -60.01
C ALA A 207 10.67 13.68 -61.55
N MET A 208 9.71 14.23 -62.21
CA MET A 208 9.75 14.52 -63.63
C MET A 208 8.77 15.66 -64.00
N PRO A 209 8.92 16.27 -65.17
CA PRO A 209 9.55 17.55 -65.39
C PRO A 209 8.57 18.70 -65.37
#